data_0cf92e1a550368d8eb4a688cccf93a7c
#
_entry.id   0cf92e1a550368d8eb4a688cccf93a7c
#
_cell.length_a   1.000
_cell.length_b   1.000
_cell.length_c   1.000
_cell.angle_alpha   90.00
_cell.angle_beta   90.00
_cell.angle_gamma   90.00
#
_symmetry.space_group_name_H-M   'P 1'
#
loop_
_entity.id
_entity.type
_entity.pdbx_description
1 polymer ?
#
loop_
_entity_poly.entity_id
_entity_poly.type
_entity_poly.pdbx_seq_one_letter_code
_entity_poly.pdbx_strand_id
1 'polypeptide(L)'
;MSVLEVKDLKVSFHTVMGKVEAVKGVDLQVNSGEVLGIVGESGSGKSVTSLAIMGLINSQSGMVESGEILFEGKNLINLTEKEMCKVRGDKISMIFQEPMTSLNPVVTIYKQLREVYKIHRPEKKNNCKEELVELLNKLNIPDPKSVLNKYPFELSGGLKQRIMIAMAMICNPSLIIADKPTTALDVTTQAEIIGLLKQIKEESNSGIMLITHDLGIIAEMAQRVAVMYYGKVVEECSVKEFFDNARHPYSKDLLGAMPENFNGRFQSIEGNVPNLYEDIKGCAYYKRCKKRTSQCENSQPPMINLENNHKVRCFKFEKGDEK
;
A
#
# COMPACT_ATOMS: atom_id res chain seq x y z
N MET A 1 0.38 11.81 -15.48
CA MET A 1 1.37 12.59 -14.70
C MET A 1 1.61 11.89 -13.37
N SER A 2 2.84 11.94 -12.87
CA SER A 2 3.14 11.37 -11.55
C SER A 2 2.48 12.20 -10.45
N VAL A 3 1.72 11.55 -9.58
CA VAL A 3 1.13 12.18 -8.40
C VAL A 3 2.00 11.96 -7.16
N LEU A 4 2.70 10.82 -7.10
CA LEU A 4 3.64 10.47 -6.05
C LEU A 4 4.92 9.89 -6.64
N GLU A 5 6.08 10.38 -6.18
CA GLU A 5 7.39 9.77 -6.44
C GLU A 5 8.13 9.58 -5.12
N VAL A 6 8.56 8.38 -4.87
CA VAL A 6 9.42 8.01 -3.75
C VAL A 6 10.79 7.64 -4.31
N LYS A 7 11.86 8.25 -3.79
CA LYS A 7 13.23 8.07 -4.28
C LYS A 7 14.17 7.71 -3.14
N ASP A 8 14.86 6.59 -3.26
CA ASP A 8 15.83 6.03 -2.31
C ASP A 8 15.37 6.13 -0.84
N LEU A 9 14.09 5.87 -0.59
CA LEU A 9 13.51 6.00 0.75
C LEU A 9 14.11 4.97 1.69
N LYS A 10 14.65 5.43 2.83
CA LYS A 10 15.16 4.59 3.91
C LYS A 10 14.46 4.94 5.22
N VAL A 11 13.97 3.91 5.90
CA VAL A 11 13.27 4.05 7.19
C VAL A 11 13.83 3.04 8.17
N SER A 12 14.17 3.50 9.36
CA SER A 12 14.65 2.65 10.44
C SER A 12 13.83 2.82 11.73
N PHE A 13 13.94 1.82 12.59
CA PHE A 13 13.38 1.82 13.92
C PHE A 13 14.46 1.48 14.95
N HIS A 14 14.44 2.19 16.08
CA HIS A 14 15.24 1.88 17.25
C HIS A 14 14.42 0.98 18.18
N THR A 15 14.89 -0.20 18.41
CA THR A 15 14.26 -1.20 19.30
C THR A 15 15.19 -1.53 20.46
N VAL A 16 14.71 -2.23 21.47
CA VAL A 16 15.52 -2.73 22.59
C VAL A 16 16.67 -3.63 22.09
N MET A 17 16.48 -4.32 20.97
CA MET A 17 17.48 -5.23 20.38
C MET A 17 18.43 -4.54 19.39
N GLY A 18 18.27 -3.25 19.15
CA GLY A 18 19.10 -2.47 18.21
C GLY A 18 18.31 -1.79 17.11
N LYS A 19 19.03 -1.23 16.14
CA LYS A 19 18.47 -0.55 14.98
C LYS A 19 18.02 -1.57 13.92
N VAL A 20 16.82 -1.38 13.41
CA VAL A 20 16.22 -2.17 12.33
C VAL A 20 15.93 -1.27 11.14
N GLU A 21 16.50 -1.57 9.98
CA GLU A 21 16.15 -0.92 8.73
C GLU A 21 14.98 -1.65 8.09
N ALA A 22 13.78 -1.06 8.17
CA ALA A 22 12.56 -1.63 7.63
C ALA A 22 12.35 -1.32 6.14
N VAL A 23 12.88 -0.17 5.67
CA VAL A 23 12.88 0.26 4.27
C VAL A 23 14.31 0.63 3.90
N LYS A 24 14.83 0.08 2.80
CA LYS A 24 16.27 0.04 2.47
C LYS A 24 16.56 0.58 1.06
N GLY A 25 16.09 1.78 0.77
CA GLY A 25 16.24 2.40 -0.56
C GLY A 25 15.13 1.93 -1.50
N VAL A 26 13.92 2.41 -1.26
CA VAL A 26 12.73 2.12 -2.05
C VAL A 26 12.48 3.26 -3.02
N ASP A 27 12.35 2.89 -4.31
CA ASP A 27 11.88 3.76 -5.38
C ASP A 27 10.50 3.30 -5.82
N LEU A 28 9.51 4.20 -5.85
CA LEU A 28 8.14 3.95 -6.29
C LEU A 28 7.57 5.18 -6.98
N GLN A 29 6.68 4.95 -7.92
CA GLN A 29 5.95 6.02 -8.60
C GLN A 29 4.48 5.63 -8.78
N VAL A 30 3.57 6.54 -8.44
CA VAL A 30 2.13 6.41 -8.70
C VAL A 30 1.70 7.55 -9.60
N ASN A 31 1.00 7.21 -10.71
CA ASN A 31 0.44 8.19 -11.62
C ASN A 31 -1.02 8.49 -11.28
N SER A 32 -1.51 9.65 -11.74
CA SER A 32 -2.93 9.98 -11.66
C SER A 32 -3.76 8.94 -12.43
N GLY A 33 -4.87 8.47 -11.85
CA GLY A 33 -5.74 7.45 -12.44
C GLY A 33 -5.13 6.03 -12.53
N GLU A 34 -3.95 5.80 -11.95
CA GLU A 34 -3.28 4.50 -11.90
C GLU A 34 -3.52 3.80 -10.56
N VAL A 35 -3.64 2.48 -10.60
CA VAL A 35 -3.49 1.64 -9.41
C VAL A 35 -2.13 0.94 -9.46
N LEU A 36 -1.24 1.30 -8.55
CA LEU A 36 0.01 0.59 -8.30
C LEU A 36 -0.23 -0.44 -7.18
N GLY A 37 -0.15 -1.72 -7.51
CA GLY A 37 -0.16 -2.79 -6.53
C GLY A 37 1.19 -2.94 -5.84
N ILE A 38 1.21 -3.10 -4.52
CA ILE A 38 2.42 -3.40 -3.75
C ILE A 38 2.22 -4.72 -3.04
N VAL A 39 3.02 -5.71 -3.40
CA VAL A 39 2.93 -7.08 -2.90
C VAL A 39 4.21 -7.55 -2.23
N GLY A 40 4.13 -8.61 -1.44
CA GLY A 40 5.26 -9.23 -0.76
C GLY A 40 4.86 -9.81 0.59
N GLU A 41 5.73 -10.62 1.19
CA GLU A 41 5.50 -11.25 2.51
C GLU A 41 5.39 -10.21 3.64
N SER A 42 4.85 -10.63 4.79
CA SER A 42 4.82 -9.81 6.00
C SER A 42 6.25 -9.38 6.39
N GLY A 43 6.42 -8.15 6.87
CA GLY A 43 7.74 -7.60 7.19
C GLY A 43 8.58 -7.13 6.00
N SER A 44 8.06 -7.15 4.75
CA SER A 44 8.82 -6.66 3.59
C SER A 44 8.92 -5.13 3.47
N GLY A 45 8.30 -4.36 4.38
CA GLY A 45 8.39 -2.89 4.42
C GLY A 45 7.21 -2.13 3.80
N LYS A 46 6.19 -2.81 3.26
CA LYS A 46 5.05 -2.19 2.57
C LYS A 46 4.31 -1.14 3.40
N SER A 47 3.77 -1.54 4.55
CA SER A 47 3.04 -0.62 5.45
C SER A 47 3.94 0.45 6.05
N VAL A 48 5.23 0.17 6.26
CA VAL A 48 6.19 1.18 6.70
C VAL A 48 6.40 2.25 5.62
N THR A 49 6.47 1.84 4.35
CA THR A 49 6.56 2.77 3.22
C THR A 49 5.31 3.67 3.15
N SER A 50 4.10 3.12 3.31
CA SER A 50 2.87 3.92 3.33
C SER A 50 2.81 4.90 4.51
N LEU A 51 3.22 4.46 5.70
CA LEU A 51 3.28 5.33 6.88
C LEU A 51 4.34 6.44 6.72
N ALA A 52 5.47 6.17 6.06
CA ALA A 52 6.47 7.18 5.75
C ALA A 52 5.91 8.24 4.79
N ILE A 53 5.19 7.84 3.73
CA ILE A 53 4.51 8.76 2.79
C ILE A 53 3.51 9.64 3.54
N MET A 54 2.75 9.07 4.47
CA MET A 54 1.81 9.81 5.30
C MET A 54 2.48 10.65 6.40
N GLY A 55 3.80 10.57 6.60
CA GLY A 55 4.50 11.22 7.71
C GLY A 55 4.01 10.72 9.08
N LEU A 56 3.64 9.42 9.18
CA LEU A 56 3.09 8.79 10.39
C LEU A 56 4.08 7.82 11.05
N ILE A 57 5.35 7.90 10.70
CA ILE A 57 6.40 7.15 11.43
C ILE A 57 6.52 7.75 12.82
N ASN A 58 6.35 6.91 13.85
CA ASN A 58 6.44 7.36 15.23
C ASN A 58 7.88 7.80 15.54
N SER A 59 8.06 9.11 15.79
CA SER A 59 9.37 9.72 16.03
C SER A 59 10.09 9.22 17.30
N GLN A 60 9.40 8.57 18.22
CA GLN A 60 10.02 7.97 19.41
C GLN A 60 10.75 6.67 19.10
N SER A 61 10.31 5.93 18.10
CA SER A 61 10.86 4.61 17.77
C SER A 61 11.38 4.47 16.36
N GLY A 62 11.02 5.38 15.44
CA GLY A 62 11.39 5.29 14.04
C GLY A 62 11.72 6.64 13.42
N MET A 63 12.44 6.61 12.31
CA MET A 63 12.78 7.80 11.54
C MET A 63 12.96 7.50 10.06
N VAL A 64 12.68 8.50 9.23
CA VAL A 64 13.10 8.51 7.83
C VAL A 64 14.56 8.93 7.81
N GLU A 65 15.46 8.02 7.40
CA GLU A 65 16.90 8.24 7.41
C GLU A 65 17.35 9.08 6.21
N SER A 66 16.82 8.78 5.04
CA SER A 66 17.15 9.44 3.79
C SER A 66 16.10 9.18 2.72
N GLY A 67 16.26 9.87 1.58
CA GLY A 67 15.39 9.75 0.42
C GLY A 67 14.49 10.96 0.23
N GLU A 68 13.61 10.87 -0.75
CA GLU A 68 12.63 11.90 -1.06
C GLU A 68 11.25 11.29 -1.24
N ILE A 69 10.22 12.00 -0.80
CA ILE A 69 8.81 11.68 -1.05
C ILE A 69 8.18 12.90 -1.72
N LEU A 70 8.13 12.89 -3.03
CA LEU A 70 7.60 13.99 -3.83
C LEU A 70 6.11 13.73 -4.13
N PHE A 71 5.26 14.56 -3.61
CA PHE A 71 3.83 14.57 -3.90
C PHE A 71 3.48 15.85 -4.67
N GLU A 72 2.96 15.70 -5.88
CA GLU A 72 2.72 16.81 -6.81
C GLU A 72 3.94 17.76 -6.93
N GLY A 73 5.16 17.19 -6.93
CA GLY A 73 6.43 17.90 -7.00
C GLY A 73 6.94 18.49 -5.67
N LYS A 74 6.17 18.42 -4.58
CA LYS A 74 6.57 18.92 -3.27
C LYS A 74 7.09 17.79 -2.37
N ASN A 75 8.28 17.95 -1.79
CA ASN A 75 8.85 16.93 -0.89
C ASN A 75 8.15 16.97 0.48
N LEU A 76 7.43 15.87 0.81
CA LEU A 76 6.67 15.75 2.04
C LEU A 76 7.54 15.62 3.29
N ILE A 77 8.77 15.09 3.17
CA ILE A 77 9.69 14.92 4.31
C ILE A 77 10.06 16.25 4.94
N ASN A 78 10.08 17.31 4.13
CA ASN A 78 10.48 18.66 4.58
C ASN A 78 9.30 19.45 5.18
N LEU A 79 8.08 18.89 5.21
CA LEU A 79 6.91 19.57 5.74
C LEU A 79 6.86 19.51 7.26
N THR A 80 6.45 20.59 7.86
CA THR A 80 6.07 20.64 9.27
C THR A 80 4.78 19.83 9.50
N GLU A 81 4.55 19.38 10.74
CA GLU A 81 3.32 18.65 11.08
C GLU A 81 2.06 19.45 10.72
N LYS A 82 2.08 20.77 10.92
CA LYS A 82 0.96 21.68 10.56
C LYS A 82 0.70 21.70 9.04
N GLU A 83 1.73 21.59 8.22
CA GLU A 83 1.61 21.50 6.77
C GLU A 83 1.13 20.12 6.35
N MET A 84 1.66 19.05 6.97
CA MET A 84 1.21 17.67 6.72
C MET A 84 -0.26 17.47 7.10
N CYS A 85 -0.76 18.09 8.17
CA CYS A 85 -2.18 18.07 8.51
C CYS A 85 -3.09 18.67 7.41
N LYS A 86 -2.58 19.58 6.59
CA LYS A 86 -3.34 20.12 5.44
C LYS A 86 -3.32 19.20 4.23
N VAL A 87 -2.33 18.30 4.13
CA VAL A 87 -2.19 17.33 3.05
C VAL A 87 -2.96 16.05 3.35
N ARG A 88 -2.82 15.54 4.59
CA ARG A 88 -3.52 14.33 5.05
C ARG A 88 -5.03 14.57 5.07
N GLY A 89 -5.78 13.68 4.45
CA GLY A 89 -7.26 13.73 4.39
C GLY A 89 -7.81 14.67 3.32
N ASP A 90 -7.03 15.66 2.84
CA ASP A 90 -7.43 16.54 1.75
C ASP A 90 -6.87 16.08 0.41
N LYS A 91 -5.55 15.89 0.32
CA LYS A 91 -4.82 15.56 -0.91
C LYS A 91 -4.38 14.10 -0.96
N ILE A 92 -3.95 13.57 0.17
CA ILE A 92 -3.57 12.17 0.35
C ILE A 92 -4.45 11.58 1.44
N SER A 93 -5.18 10.53 1.12
CA SER A 93 -5.97 9.78 2.10
C SER A 93 -5.46 8.36 2.24
N MET A 94 -5.68 7.78 3.43
CA MET A 94 -5.28 6.41 3.72
C MET A 94 -6.46 5.59 4.24
N ILE A 95 -6.62 4.41 3.66
CA ILE A 95 -7.52 3.36 4.13
C ILE A 95 -6.65 2.38 4.90
N PHE A 96 -6.81 2.35 6.22
CA PHE A 96 -5.98 1.52 7.12
C PHE A 96 -6.42 0.07 7.11
N GLN A 97 -5.51 -0.83 7.49
CA GLN A 97 -5.71 -2.28 7.52
C GLN A 97 -6.86 -2.71 8.44
N GLU A 98 -7.06 -2.04 9.58
CA GLU A 98 -8.03 -2.45 10.61
C GLU A 98 -9.11 -1.38 10.82
N PRO A 99 -10.34 -1.56 10.29
CA PRO A 99 -11.43 -0.61 10.48
C PRO A 99 -11.90 -0.53 11.93
N MET A 100 -11.65 -1.60 12.73
CA MET A 100 -12.05 -1.65 14.14
C MET A 100 -11.29 -0.67 15.02
N THR A 101 -10.04 -0.39 14.70
CA THR A 101 -9.16 0.51 15.46
C THR A 101 -9.11 1.92 14.87
N SER A 102 -9.51 2.08 13.61
CA SER A 102 -9.46 3.36 12.89
C SER A 102 -10.62 4.30 13.24
N LEU A 103 -11.77 3.76 13.61
CA LEU A 103 -12.94 4.53 14.03
C LEU A 103 -12.99 4.66 15.55
N ASN A 104 -13.25 5.88 16.06
CA ASN A 104 -13.39 6.11 17.50
C ASN A 104 -14.72 5.50 18.01
N PRO A 105 -14.69 4.47 18.88
CA PRO A 105 -15.88 3.72 19.27
C PRO A 105 -16.93 4.53 20.07
N VAL A 106 -16.52 5.61 20.71
CA VAL A 106 -17.39 6.45 21.55
C VAL A 106 -17.89 7.73 20.87
N VAL A 107 -17.65 7.87 19.56
CA VAL A 107 -18.07 9.00 18.74
C VAL A 107 -18.97 8.48 17.61
N THR A 108 -20.11 9.12 17.37
CA THR A 108 -21.02 8.73 16.27
C THR A 108 -20.37 8.92 14.91
N ILE A 109 -20.80 8.12 13.92
CA ILE A 109 -20.29 8.17 12.55
C ILE A 109 -20.40 9.57 11.96
N TYR A 110 -21.54 10.24 12.16
CA TYR A 110 -21.73 11.62 11.69
C TYR A 110 -20.65 12.58 12.22
N LYS A 111 -20.37 12.51 13.51
CA LYS A 111 -19.38 13.42 14.13
C LYS A 111 -17.98 13.19 13.57
N GLN A 112 -17.60 11.93 13.33
CA GLN A 112 -16.30 11.56 12.76
C GLN A 112 -16.17 12.02 11.31
N LEU A 113 -17.17 11.76 10.46
CA LEU A 113 -17.18 12.23 9.07
C LEU A 113 -17.21 13.76 8.97
N ARG A 114 -18.04 14.41 9.80
CA ARG A 114 -18.13 15.88 9.86
C ARG A 114 -16.81 16.53 10.29
N GLU A 115 -15.98 15.84 11.07
CA GLU A 115 -14.68 16.37 11.49
C GLU A 115 -13.75 16.62 10.29
N VAL A 116 -13.80 15.80 9.27
CA VAL A 116 -13.06 16.00 8.02
C VAL A 116 -13.48 17.32 7.35
N TYR A 117 -14.80 17.60 7.26
CA TYR A 117 -15.28 18.88 6.77
C TYR A 117 -14.82 20.06 7.65
N LYS A 118 -14.86 19.89 8.97
CA LYS A 118 -14.42 20.93 9.89
C LYS A 118 -12.96 21.32 9.69
N ILE A 119 -12.12 20.35 9.35
CA ILE A 119 -10.68 20.56 9.18
C ILE A 119 -10.37 21.10 7.78
N HIS A 120 -10.93 20.50 6.73
CA HIS A 120 -10.51 20.73 5.34
C HIS A 120 -11.50 21.59 4.53
N ARG A 121 -12.77 21.65 4.93
CA ARG A 121 -13.86 22.39 4.26
C ARG A 121 -14.71 23.12 5.30
N PRO A 122 -14.10 24.04 6.08
CA PRO A 122 -14.78 24.68 7.22
C PRO A 122 -16.06 25.43 6.82
N GLU A 123 -16.15 25.92 5.59
CA GLU A 123 -17.33 26.58 5.02
C GLU A 123 -18.54 25.64 4.88
N LYS A 124 -18.30 24.36 4.68
CA LYS A 124 -19.34 23.33 4.51
C LYS A 124 -19.73 22.61 5.80
N LYS A 125 -18.99 22.77 6.90
CA LYS A 125 -19.13 21.97 8.14
C LYS A 125 -20.53 21.93 8.75
N ASN A 126 -21.37 22.93 8.48
CA ASN A 126 -22.73 23.01 9.02
C ASN A 126 -23.76 22.37 8.08
N ASN A 127 -23.49 22.28 6.79
CA ASN A 127 -24.41 21.82 5.74
C ASN A 127 -23.92 20.52 5.06
N CYS A 128 -22.95 19.79 5.68
CA CYS A 128 -22.35 18.61 5.10
C CYS A 128 -23.21 17.33 5.20
N LYS A 129 -24.37 17.40 5.91
CA LYS A 129 -25.15 16.18 6.19
C LYS A 129 -25.74 15.56 4.92
N GLU A 130 -26.25 16.39 4.03
CA GLU A 130 -26.81 15.97 2.75
C GLU A 130 -25.72 15.38 1.85
N GLU A 131 -24.56 16.07 1.73
CA GLU A 131 -23.40 15.56 0.98
C GLU A 131 -22.90 14.22 1.53
N LEU A 132 -22.89 14.05 2.86
CA LEU A 132 -22.54 12.79 3.51
C LEU A 132 -23.54 11.69 3.18
N VAL A 133 -24.83 11.99 3.20
CA VAL A 133 -25.88 11.00 2.82
C VAL A 133 -25.67 10.55 1.37
N GLU A 134 -25.41 11.48 0.46
CA GLU A 134 -25.14 11.15 -0.95
C GLU A 134 -23.88 10.29 -1.09
N LEU A 135 -22.78 10.64 -0.41
CA LEU A 135 -21.55 9.83 -0.42
C LEU A 135 -21.78 8.42 0.12
N LEU A 136 -22.51 8.29 1.24
CA LEU A 136 -22.82 6.98 1.82
C LEU A 136 -23.72 6.13 0.91
N ASN A 137 -24.66 6.77 0.19
CA ASN A 137 -25.46 6.08 -0.84
C ASN A 137 -24.57 5.55 -1.98
N LYS A 138 -23.65 6.37 -2.50
CA LYS A 138 -22.69 5.95 -3.54
C LYS A 138 -21.85 4.75 -3.11
N LEU A 139 -21.53 4.67 -1.82
CA LEU A 139 -20.78 3.54 -1.25
C LEU A 139 -21.69 2.35 -0.82
N ASN A 140 -22.92 2.33 -1.31
CA ASN A 140 -23.92 1.26 -1.05
C ASN A 140 -24.11 1.00 0.45
N ILE A 141 -24.13 2.05 1.28
CA ILE A 141 -24.44 1.94 2.70
C ILE A 141 -25.97 2.02 2.88
N PRO A 142 -26.62 0.97 3.42
CA PRO A 142 -28.06 0.98 3.62
C PRO A 142 -28.47 1.99 4.67
N ASP A 143 -29.57 2.69 4.46
CA ASP A 143 -30.12 3.73 5.36
C ASP A 143 -29.04 4.68 5.92
N PRO A 144 -28.39 5.50 5.06
CA PRO A 144 -27.31 6.40 5.49
C PRO A 144 -27.71 7.34 6.63
N LYS A 145 -28.98 7.80 6.64
CA LYS A 145 -29.46 8.71 7.69
C LYS A 145 -29.45 8.06 9.07
N SER A 146 -29.80 6.79 9.16
CA SER A 146 -29.75 6.01 10.40
C SER A 146 -28.30 5.71 10.78
N VAL A 147 -27.48 5.26 9.81
CA VAL A 147 -26.07 4.90 10.02
C VAL A 147 -25.25 6.09 10.56
N LEU A 148 -25.51 7.31 10.08
CA LEU A 148 -24.84 8.51 10.57
C LEU A 148 -25.03 8.74 12.09
N ASN A 149 -26.14 8.29 12.67
CA ASN A 149 -26.43 8.45 14.08
C ASN A 149 -25.89 7.32 14.97
N LYS A 150 -25.39 6.23 14.37
CA LYS A 150 -24.85 5.06 15.07
C LYS A 150 -23.41 5.28 15.51
N TYR A 151 -23.00 4.47 16.47
CA TYR A 151 -21.62 4.31 16.88
C TYR A 151 -20.96 3.16 16.11
N PRO A 152 -19.62 3.14 15.97
CA PRO A 152 -18.92 2.08 15.26
C PRO A 152 -19.25 0.66 15.75
N PHE A 153 -19.42 0.45 17.06
CA PHE A 153 -19.72 -0.88 17.60
C PHE A 153 -21.09 -1.43 17.19
N GLU A 154 -22.00 -0.58 16.69
CA GLU A 154 -23.31 -1.00 16.19
C GLU A 154 -23.28 -1.40 14.70
N LEU A 155 -22.11 -1.35 14.04
CA LEU A 155 -21.93 -1.63 12.63
C LEU A 155 -21.20 -2.95 12.41
N SER A 156 -21.55 -3.66 11.32
CA SER A 156 -20.77 -4.80 10.84
C SER A 156 -19.38 -4.39 10.35
N GLY A 157 -18.45 -5.35 10.22
CA GLY A 157 -17.10 -5.11 9.70
C GLY A 157 -17.10 -4.44 8.32
N GLY A 158 -17.93 -4.94 7.39
CA GLY A 158 -18.07 -4.38 6.06
C GLY A 158 -18.62 -2.95 6.05
N LEU A 159 -19.58 -2.63 6.93
CA LEU A 159 -20.08 -1.26 7.06
C LEU A 159 -19.00 -0.32 7.63
N LYS A 160 -18.24 -0.75 8.63
CA LYS A 160 -17.10 0.03 9.15
C LYS A 160 -16.07 0.32 8.07
N GLN A 161 -15.77 -0.69 7.23
CA GLN A 161 -14.85 -0.53 6.10
C GLN A 161 -15.37 0.49 5.10
N ARG A 162 -16.66 0.42 4.72
CA ARG A 162 -17.29 1.40 3.83
C ARG A 162 -17.29 2.82 4.43
N ILE A 163 -17.49 2.97 5.73
CA ILE A 163 -17.40 4.27 6.42
C ILE A 163 -15.96 4.80 6.39
N MET A 164 -14.95 3.93 6.57
CA MET A 164 -13.55 4.34 6.47
C MET A 164 -13.19 4.77 5.04
N ILE A 165 -13.71 4.08 4.02
CA ILE A 165 -13.59 4.49 2.62
C ILE A 165 -14.30 5.83 2.40
N ALA A 166 -15.53 6.02 2.94
CA ALA A 166 -16.24 7.29 2.87
C ALA A 166 -15.39 8.42 3.46
N MET A 167 -14.81 8.21 4.63
CA MET A 167 -13.94 9.20 5.28
C MET A 167 -12.75 9.58 4.40
N ALA A 168 -12.11 8.61 3.74
CA ALA A 168 -11.00 8.84 2.83
C ALA A 168 -11.42 9.63 1.58
N MET A 169 -12.68 9.55 1.16
CA MET A 169 -13.20 10.15 -0.09
C MET A 169 -13.82 11.53 0.06
N ILE A 170 -14.09 12.00 1.27
CA ILE A 170 -14.80 13.28 1.52
C ILE A 170 -14.18 14.45 0.75
N CYS A 171 -12.86 14.51 0.66
CA CYS A 171 -12.14 15.62 0.04
C CYS A 171 -11.72 15.34 -1.41
N ASN A 172 -12.09 14.22 -2.02
CA ASN A 172 -11.67 13.78 -3.35
C ASN A 172 -10.13 13.86 -3.52
N PRO A 173 -9.37 13.05 -2.77
CA PRO A 173 -7.91 13.14 -2.74
C PRO A 173 -7.28 12.79 -4.08
N SER A 174 -6.12 13.39 -4.41
CA SER A 174 -5.33 13.04 -5.60
C SER A 174 -4.65 11.67 -5.47
N LEU A 175 -4.40 11.22 -4.22
CA LEU A 175 -3.78 9.93 -3.91
C LEU A 175 -4.54 9.21 -2.79
N ILE A 176 -4.84 7.94 -3.02
CA ILE A 176 -5.40 7.04 -2.01
C ILE A 176 -4.38 5.92 -1.73
N ILE A 177 -4.00 5.75 -0.47
CA ILE A 177 -3.19 4.63 -0.01
C ILE A 177 -4.13 3.63 0.65
N ALA A 178 -4.32 2.46 0.05
CA ALA A 178 -5.15 1.40 0.60
C ALA A 178 -4.24 0.27 1.15
N ASP A 179 -4.05 0.25 2.47
CA ASP A 179 -3.23 -0.79 3.11
C ASP A 179 -4.12 -1.94 3.55
N LYS A 180 -4.10 -3.01 2.76
CA LYS A 180 -4.86 -4.25 2.95
C LYS A 180 -6.36 -3.98 3.22
N PRO A 181 -7.06 -3.30 2.32
CA PRO A 181 -8.42 -2.78 2.56
C PRO A 181 -9.49 -3.86 2.76
N THR A 182 -9.17 -5.13 2.55
CA THR A 182 -10.09 -6.26 2.64
C THR A 182 -9.75 -7.24 3.76
N THR A 183 -8.78 -6.93 4.61
CA THR A 183 -8.37 -7.82 5.72
C THR A 183 -9.54 -8.04 6.68
N ALA A 184 -9.69 -9.29 7.15
CA ALA A 184 -10.73 -9.73 8.09
C ALA A 184 -12.18 -9.56 7.59
N LEU A 185 -12.38 -9.49 6.27
CA LEU A 185 -13.70 -9.51 5.63
C LEU A 185 -13.97 -10.89 4.99
N ASP A 186 -15.24 -11.27 4.95
CA ASP A 186 -15.65 -12.43 4.16
C ASP A 186 -15.52 -12.17 2.66
N VAL A 187 -15.51 -13.23 1.85
CA VAL A 187 -15.26 -13.17 0.39
C VAL A 187 -16.26 -12.27 -0.33
N THR A 188 -17.52 -12.30 0.07
CA THR A 188 -18.56 -11.47 -0.57
C THR A 188 -18.32 -9.99 -0.28
N THR A 189 -18.13 -9.65 0.99
CA THR A 189 -17.81 -8.27 1.41
C THR A 189 -16.50 -7.78 0.79
N GLN A 190 -15.48 -8.66 0.66
CA GLN A 190 -14.22 -8.33 -0.02
C GLN A 190 -14.48 -7.92 -1.49
N ALA A 191 -15.26 -8.72 -2.25
CA ALA A 191 -15.58 -8.39 -3.64
C ALA A 191 -16.32 -7.04 -3.76
N GLU A 192 -17.26 -6.77 -2.84
CA GLU A 192 -17.97 -5.49 -2.81
C GLU A 192 -17.04 -4.30 -2.55
N ILE A 193 -16.09 -4.41 -1.62
CA ILE A 193 -15.09 -3.35 -1.33
C ILE A 193 -14.18 -3.12 -2.54
N ILE A 194 -13.75 -4.17 -3.23
CA ILE A 194 -12.95 -4.05 -4.45
C ILE A 194 -13.75 -3.36 -5.55
N GLY A 195 -15.02 -3.71 -5.73
CA GLY A 195 -15.92 -3.03 -6.66
C GLY A 195 -16.04 -1.52 -6.36
N LEU A 196 -16.18 -1.16 -5.08
CA LEU A 196 -16.20 0.26 -4.66
C LEU A 196 -14.90 0.99 -4.98
N LEU A 197 -13.74 0.38 -4.73
CA LEU A 197 -12.44 0.99 -5.04
C LEU A 197 -12.25 1.18 -6.55
N LYS A 198 -12.77 0.26 -7.39
CA LYS A 198 -12.79 0.43 -8.86
C LYS A 198 -13.64 1.62 -9.28
N GLN A 199 -14.86 1.71 -8.74
CA GLN A 199 -15.76 2.84 -9.01
C GLN A 199 -15.11 4.18 -8.62
N ILE A 200 -14.49 4.25 -7.45
CA ILE A 200 -13.75 5.44 -6.99
C ILE A 200 -12.65 5.81 -7.98
N LYS A 201 -11.86 4.83 -8.44
CA LYS A 201 -10.79 5.07 -9.42
C LYS A 201 -11.35 5.69 -10.71
N GLU A 202 -12.45 5.14 -11.21
CA GLU A 202 -13.07 5.61 -12.46
C GLU A 202 -13.65 7.02 -12.35
N GLU A 203 -14.26 7.35 -11.18
CA GLU A 203 -14.91 8.64 -10.97
C GLU A 203 -13.94 9.77 -10.58
N SER A 204 -12.86 9.48 -9.86
CA SER A 204 -12.03 10.52 -9.23
C SER A 204 -10.72 10.81 -9.92
N ASN A 205 -10.27 9.99 -10.88
CA ASN A 205 -8.92 10.05 -11.47
C ASN A 205 -7.78 10.06 -10.42
N SER A 206 -8.04 9.62 -9.19
CA SER A 206 -7.05 9.51 -8.13
C SER A 206 -6.03 8.42 -8.45
N GLY A 207 -4.76 8.64 -8.11
CA GLY A 207 -3.79 7.56 -8.04
C GLY A 207 -4.10 6.67 -6.82
N ILE A 208 -3.98 5.36 -6.96
CA ILE A 208 -4.19 4.43 -5.86
C ILE A 208 -2.92 3.60 -5.62
N MET A 209 -2.39 3.62 -4.41
CA MET A 209 -1.36 2.70 -3.94
C MET A 209 -2.05 1.59 -3.16
N LEU A 210 -2.17 0.40 -3.76
CA LEU A 210 -2.88 -0.73 -3.19
C LEU A 210 -1.90 -1.74 -2.60
N ILE A 211 -1.86 -1.86 -1.30
CA ILE A 211 -1.03 -2.83 -0.59
C ILE A 211 -1.89 -4.05 -0.25
N THR A 212 -1.50 -5.21 -0.71
CA THR A 212 -2.17 -6.48 -0.39
C THR A 212 -1.20 -7.66 -0.47
N HIS A 213 -1.58 -8.78 0.12
CA HIS A 213 -0.94 -10.08 -0.10
C HIS A 213 -1.75 -10.97 -1.07
N ASP A 214 -2.92 -10.51 -1.47
CA ASP A 214 -3.82 -11.20 -2.39
C ASP A 214 -3.49 -10.78 -3.83
N LEU A 215 -2.89 -11.70 -4.59
CA LEU A 215 -2.51 -11.47 -5.98
C LEU A 215 -3.72 -11.44 -6.92
N GLY A 216 -4.84 -12.08 -6.54
CA GLY A 216 -6.10 -12.00 -7.28
C GLY A 216 -6.64 -10.57 -7.32
N ILE A 217 -6.58 -9.85 -6.19
CA ILE A 217 -6.95 -8.44 -6.13
C ILE A 217 -6.03 -7.58 -7.01
N ILE A 218 -4.74 -7.90 -7.04
CA ILE A 218 -3.77 -7.20 -7.92
C ILE A 218 -4.11 -7.43 -9.38
N ALA A 219 -4.39 -8.67 -9.78
CA ALA A 219 -4.79 -9.01 -11.16
C ALA A 219 -6.04 -8.24 -11.61
N GLU A 220 -6.97 -8.05 -10.68
CA GLU A 220 -8.27 -7.42 -10.93
C GLU A 220 -8.21 -5.90 -10.99
N MET A 221 -7.37 -5.25 -10.19
CA MET A 221 -7.40 -3.80 -9.99
C MET A 221 -6.20 -3.05 -10.54
N ALA A 222 -5.01 -3.62 -10.45
CA ALA A 222 -3.77 -2.86 -10.65
C ALA A 222 -3.37 -2.83 -12.14
N GLN A 223 -2.70 -1.75 -12.55
CA GLN A 223 -2.05 -1.64 -13.85
C GLN A 223 -0.57 -2.03 -13.78
N ARG A 224 0.08 -1.69 -12.66
CA ARG A 224 1.47 -2.04 -12.36
C ARG A 224 1.56 -2.66 -10.98
N VAL A 225 2.59 -3.45 -10.79
CA VAL A 225 2.88 -4.10 -9.51
C VAL A 225 4.35 -3.88 -9.14
N ALA A 226 4.59 -3.55 -7.88
CA ALA A 226 5.89 -3.51 -7.24
C ALA A 226 5.97 -4.62 -6.19
N VAL A 227 6.92 -5.52 -6.36
CA VAL A 227 7.17 -6.64 -5.45
C VAL A 227 8.21 -6.22 -4.44
N MET A 228 7.85 -6.23 -3.16
CA MET A 228 8.75 -5.86 -2.07
C MET A 228 9.23 -7.10 -1.30
N TYR A 229 10.53 -7.15 -1.06
CA TYR A 229 11.17 -8.15 -0.23
C TYR A 229 12.25 -7.51 0.65
N TYR A 230 12.20 -7.78 1.95
CA TYR A 230 13.21 -7.33 2.92
C TYR A 230 13.57 -5.83 2.84
N GLY A 231 12.57 -4.99 2.70
CA GLY A 231 12.70 -3.52 2.66
C GLY A 231 13.12 -2.95 1.31
N LYS A 232 13.13 -3.73 0.23
CA LYS A 232 13.48 -3.30 -1.13
C LYS A 232 12.42 -3.69 -2.15
N VAL A 233 12.29 -2.91 -3.21
CA VAL A 233 11.60 -3.33 -4.43
C VAL A 233 12.55 -4.25 -5.19
N VAL A 234 12.10 -5.48 -5.44
CA VAL A 234 12.89 -6.50 -6.15
C VAL A 234 12.43 -6.69 -7.60
N GLU A 235 11.20 -6.34 -7.89
CA GLU A 235 10.64 -6.35 -9.25
C GLU A 235 9.52 -5.31 -9.36
N GLU A 236 9.44 -4.61 -10.49
CA GLU A 236 8.37 -3.68 -10.84
C GLU A 236 8.06 -3.79 -12.32
N CYS A 237 6.79 -4.06 -12.66
CA CYS A 237 6.37 -4.22 -14.06
C CYS A 237 4.86 -4.00 -14.20
N SER A 238 4.33 -4.11 -15.44
CA SER A 238 2.89 -4.20 -15.65
C SER A 238 2.33 -5.48 -15.01
N VAL A 239 1.07 -5.44 -14.59
CA VAL A 239 0.40 -6.63 -14.02
C VAL A 239 0.45 -7.80 -14.99
N LYS A 240 0.24 -7.55 -16.29
CA LYS A 240 0.35 -8.58 -17.33
C LYS A 240 1.73 -9.24 -17.34
N GLU A 241 2.81 -8.44 -17.38
CA GLU A 241 4.19 -8.97 -17.33
C GLU A 241 4.48 -9.73 -16.04
N PHE A 242 3.91 -9.30 -14.93
CA PHE A 242 4.07 -9.99 -13.65
C PHE A 242 3.48 -11.40 -13.69
N PHE A 243 2.24 -11.57 -14.17
CA PHE A 243 1.58 -12.87 -14.21
C PHE A 243 2.14 -13.78 -15.32
N ASP A 244 2.42 -13.23 -16.50
CA ASP A 244 2.88 -13.98 -17.65
C ASP A 244 4.38 -14.29 -17.59
N ASN A 245 5.19 -13.38 -17.05
CA ASN A 245 6.63 -13.36 -17.26
C ASN A 245 7.43 -12.75 -16.09
N ALA A 246 7.05 -13.05 -14.83
CA ALA A 246 7.82 -12.63 -13.67
C ALA A 246 9.30 -12.99 -13.81
N ARG A 247 10.20 -12.08 -13.48
CA ARG A 247 11.65 -12.25 -13.67
C ARG A 247 12.36 -12.63 -12.37
N HIS A 248 12.07 -11.94 -11.28
CA HIS A 248 12.74 -12.22 -10.01
C HIS A 248 12.35 -13.60 -9.46
N PRO A 249 13.29 -14.42 -8.95
CA PRO A 249 12.96 -15.72 -8.37
C PRO A 249 11.89 -15.66 -7.27
N TYR A 250 11.95 -14.67 -6.40
CA TYR A 250 10.93 -14.46 -5.36
C TYR A 250 9.53 -14.21 -5.93
N SER A 251 9.41 -13.40 -7.00
CA SER A 251 8.12 -13.17 -7.67
C SER A 251 7.54 -14.44 -8.28
N LYS A 252 8.40 -15.28 -8.85
CA LYS A 252 8.00 -16.62 -9.35
C LYS A 252 7.51 -17.52 -8.24
N ASP A 253 8.20 -17.52 -7.10
CA ASP A 253 7.81 -18.31 -5.95
C ASP A 253 6.50 -17.80 -5.32
N LEU A 254 6.26 -16.46 -5.31
CA LEU A 254 4.98 -15.87 -4.91
C LEU A 254 3.82 -16.31 -5.81
N LEU A 255 4.02 -16.27 -7.14
CA LEU A 255 3.01 -16.73 -8.11
C LEU A 255 2.79 -18.24 -8.01
N GLY A 256 3.84 -19.04 -7.80
CA GLY A 256 3.74 -20.47 -7.60
C GLY A 256 2.97 -20.88 -6.35
N ALA A 257 2.91 -20.01 -5.34
CA ALA A 257 2.17 -20.24 -4.10
C ALA A 257 0.67 -19.91 -4.21
N MET A 258 0.19 -19.37 -5.35
CA MET A 258 -1.22 -19.08 -5.56
C MET A 258 -2.08 -20.34 -5.58
N PRO A 259 -3.30 -20.32 -4.99
CA PRO A 259 -4.22 -21.48 -4.98
C PRO A 259 -4.58 -21.98 -6.37
N GLU A 260 -4.64 -21.10 -7.38
CA GLU A 260 -4.96 -21.45 -8.78
C GLU A 260 -3.88 -22.31 -9.43
N ASN A 261 -2.65 -22.30 -8.91
CA ASN A 261 -1.55 -23.14 -9.35
C ASN A 261 -1.48 -24.49 -8.61
N PHE A 262 -2.59 -24.91 -7.98
CA PHE A 262 -2.67 -26.15 -7.24
C PHE A 262 -2.60 -27.40 -8.15
N ASN A 263 -1.44 -28.05 -8.19
CA ASN A 263 -1.19 -29.31 -8.90
C ASN A 263 -1.10 -30.51 -7.93
N GLY A 264 -2.06 -30.59 -6.97
CA GLY A 264 -2.09 -31.67 -5.99
C GLY A 264 -1.23 -31.44 -4.73
N ARG A 265 -0.40 -30.36 -4.71
CA ARG A 265 0.34 -29.88 -3.53
C ARG A 265 0.40 -28.36 -3.55
N PHE A 266 0.07 -27.71 -2.42
CA PHE A 266 0.35 -26.29 -2.26
C PHE A 266 1.85 -26.05 -2.27
N GLN A 267 2.31 -25.18 -3.17
CA GLN A 267 3.70 -24.75 -3.18
C GLN A 267 3.86 -23.64 -2.15
N SER A 268 4.56 -23.91 -1.06
CA SER A 268 5.00 -22.88 -0.13
C SER A 268 6.38 -22.36 -0.52
N ILE A 269 6.63 -21.08 -0.28
CA ILE A 269 7.97 -20.53 -0.46
C ILE A 269 8.87 -21.11 0.63
N GLU A 270 9.84 -21.93 0.25
CA GLU A 270 10.74 -22.63 1.17
C GLU A 270 11.61 -21.64 1.98
N GLY A 271 11.88 -21.98 3.23
CA GLY A 271 12.71 -21.21 4.14
C GLY A 271 12.01 -19.98 4.71
N ASN A 272 12.69 -19.27 5.61
CA ASN A 272 12.16 -18.12 6.31
C ASN A 272 12.70 -16.81 5.72
N VAL A 273 11.91 -15.74 5.86
CA VAL A 273 12.40 -14.38 5.63
C VAL A 273 13.55 -14.12 6.60
N PRO A 274 14.66 -13.50 6.15
CA PRO A 274 15.76 -13.17 7.04
C PRO A 274 15.29 -12.32 8.21
N ASN A 275 15.95 -12.46 9.36
CA ASN A 275 15.67 -11.61 10.50
C ASN A 275 16.03 -10.15 10.16
N LEU A 276 15.17 -9.20 10.52
CA LEU A 276 15.38 -7.78 10.23
C LEU A 276 16.64 -7.19 10.89
N TYR A 277 17.20 -7.87 11.90
CA TYR A 277 18.48 -7.51 12.54
C TYR A 277 19.70 -8.08 11.81
N GLU A 278 19.53 -8.98 10.82
CA GLU A 278 20.66 -9.50 10.05
C GLU A 278 21.21 -8.41 9.12
N ASP A 279 22.52 -8.21 9.19
CA ASP A 279 23.26 -7.39 8.19
C ASP A 279 23.52 -8.24 6.94
N ILE A 280 22.67 -8.09 5.93
CA ILE A 280 22.76 -8.83 4.68
C ILE A 280 23.56 -8.04 3.65
N LYS A 281 24.81 -8.46 3.41
CA LYS A 281 25.71 -7.83 2.42
C LYS A 281 25.25 -8.08 0.99
N GLY A 282 24.70 -9.26 0.72
CA GLY A 282 24.28 -9.70 -0.60
C GLY A 282 22.78 -9.57 -0.86
N CYS A 283 22.30 -10.34 -1.83
CA CYS A 283 20.88 -10.46 -2.15
C CYS A 283 20.10 -11.02 -0.96
N ALA A 284 19.10 -10.29 -0.45
CA ALA A 284 18.33 -10.74 0.70
C ALA A 284 17.57 -12.06 0.45
N TYR A 285 17.24 -12.37 -0.80
CA TYR A 285 16.60 -13.61 -1.20
C TYR A 285 17.57 -14.79 -1.36
N TYR A 286 18.90 -14.58 -1.24
CA TYR A 286 19.95 -15.56 -1.50
C TYR A 286 19.70 -16.93 -0.82
N LYS A 287 19.40 -16.95 0.48
CA LYS A 287 19.21 -18.20 1.26
C LYS A 287 18.04 -19.05 0.74
N ARG A 288 17.02 -18.43 0.13
CA ARG A 288 15.80 -19.08 -0.41
C ARG A 288 15.84 -19.30 -1.92
N CYS A 289 16.77 -18.63 -2.63
CA CYS A 289 16.83 -18.65 -4.08
C CYS A 289 17.43 -19.96 -4.61
N LYS A 290 16.66 -20.73 -5.39
CA LYS A 290 17.14 -21.96 -6.06
C LYS A 290 18.14 -21.67 -7.20
N LYS A 291 18.22 -20.40 -7.67
CA LYS A 291 19.10 -19.93 -8.76
C LYS A 291 20.25 -19.06 -8.28
N ARG A 292 20.61 -19.16 -7.00
CA ARG A 292 21.65 -18.34 -6.37
C ARG A 292 23.04 -18.63 -6.95
N THR A 293 23.87 -17.61 -6.99
CA THR A 293 25.29 -17.67 -7.33
C THR A 293 26.13 -17.13 -6.17
N SER A 294 27.45 -17.33 -6.21
CA SER A 294 28.38 -16.77 -5.21
C SER A 294 28.35 -15.24 -5.16
N GLN A 295 28.07 -14.57 -6.28
CA GLN A 295 27.89 -13.13 -6.35
C GLN A 295 26.70 -12.64 -5.51
N CYS A 296 25.60 -13.43 -5.51
CA CYS A 296 24.40 -13.10 -4.74
C CYS A 296 24.64 -13.07 -3.22
N GLU A 297 25.64 -13.81 -2.73
CA GLU A 297 25.96 -13.84 -1.30
C GLU A 297 26.70 -12.58 -0.83
N ASN A 298 27.56 -12.05 -1.71
CA ASN A 298 28.55 -11.04 -1.34
C ASN A 298 28.19 -9.62 -1.79
N SER A 299 27.26 -9.48 -2.74
CA SER A 299 26.91 -8.20 -3.35
C SER A 299 25.40 -8.01 -3.50
N GLN A 300 24.93 -6.78 -3.37
CA GLN A 300 23.56 -6.39 -3.64
C GLN A 300 23.34 -6.27 -5.16
N PRO A 301 22.33 -6.96 -5.75
CA PRO A 301 22.02 -6.77 -7.15
C PRO A 301 21.49 -5.36 -7.41
N PRO A 302 21.95 -4.68 -8.48
CA PRO A 302 21.37 -3.40 -8.90
C PRO A 302 19.94 -3.60 -9.43
N MET A 303 19.18 -2.50 -9.51
CA MET A 303 17.92 -2.50 -10.27
C MET A 303 18.26 -2.39 -11.75
N ILE A 304 17.82 -3.35 -12.53
CA ILE A 304 18.06 -3.46 -13.97
C ILE A 304 16.74 -3.16 -14.69
N ASN A 305 16.79 -2.25 -15.66
CA ASN A 305 15.65 -1.97 -16.51
C ASN A 305 15.70 -2.92 -17.72
N LEU A 306 14.68 -3.72 -17.88
CA LEU A 306 14.45 -4.58 -19.03
C LEU A 306 13.50 -3.91 -20.03
N GLU A 307 13.17 -4.60 -21.10
CA GLU A 307 12.14 -4.15 -22.04
C GLU A 307 10.77 -3.97 -21.36
N ASN A 308 9.85 -3.25 -21.99
CA ASN A 308 8.49 -3.00 -21.51
C ASN A 308 8.39 -2.34 -20.12
N ASN A 309 9.37 -1.51 -19.73
CA ASN A 309 9.44 -0.89 -18.40
C ASN A 309 9.45 -1.92 -17.25
N HIS A 310 9.93 -3.13 -17.50
CA HIS A 310 10.10 -4.18 -16.51
C HIS A 310 11.42 -3.96 -15.78
N LYS A 311 11.36 -3.70 -14.48
CA LYS A 311 12.53 -3.50 -13.62
C LYS A 311 12.71 -4.71 -12.72
N VAL A 312 13.94 -5.20 -12.60
CA VAL A 312 14.26 -6.36 -11.75
C VAL A 312 15.59 -6.19 -11.02
N ARG A 313 15.63 -6.55 -9.76
CA ARG A 313 16.84 -6.52 -8.92
C ARG A 313 17.44 -7.92 -8.79
N CYS A 314 18.12 -8.38 -9.85
CA CYS A 314 18.69 -9.73 -9.89
C CYS A 314 19.88 -9.79 -10.85
N PHE A 315 21.04 -10.32 -10.38
CA PHE A 315 22.27 -10.45 -11.18
C PHE A 315 22.09 -11.30 -12.45
N LYS A 316 21.12 -12.21 -12.48
CA LYS A 316 20.84 -13.02 -13.67
C LYS A 316 20.60 -12.18 -14.93
N PHE A 317 20.11 -10.96 -14.76
CA PHE A 317 19.76 -10.06 -15.86
C PHE A 317 20.82 -8.99 -16.13
N GLU A 318 21.93 -8.94 -15.36
CA GLU A 318 23.00 -7.97 -15.51
C GLU A 318 23.80 -8.17 -16.82
N LYS A 319 23.89 -9.40 -17.32
CA LYS A 319 24.69 -9.76 -18.51
C LYS A 319 23.86 -9.98 -19.78
N GLY A 320 22.60 -9.54 -19.81
CA GLY A 320 21.76 -9.75 -20.99
C GLY A 320 21.39 -11.21 -21.27
N ASP A 321 21.55 -12.10 -20.31
CA ASP A 321 21.14 -13.51 -20.42
C ASP A 321 19.61 -13.61 -20.38
N GLU A 322 18.99 -13.36 -21.52
CA GLU A 322 17.62 -13.75 -21.81
C GLU A 322 17.60 -15.24 -22.11
N LYS A 323 17.27 -16.06 -21.10
CA LYS A 323 16.63 -17.39 -21.37
C LYS A 323 15.90 -17.88 -20.14
#